data_829f76ef5f5f4381d1df5af04196cab1
#
_entry.id   829f76ef5f5f4381d1df5af04196cab1
#
_cell.length_a   1.000
_cell.length_b   1.000
_cell.length_c   1.000
_cell.angle_alpha   90.00
_cell.angle_beta   90.00
_cell.angle_gamma   90.00
#
_symmetry.space_group_name_H-M   'P 1'
#
loop_
_entity.id
_entity.type
_entity.pdbx_description
1 polymer ?
#
loop_
_entity_poly.entity_id
_entity_poly.type
_entity_poly.pdbx_seq_one_letter_code
_entity_poly.pdbx_strand_id
1 'polypeptide(L)'
;MKIDIFAHIFPKTYFDKMISVAPNGKDMHKRVRNVPSIVDLGERFRIMDMFNEYAQIICLGSPPIEVFGPPPISTDMAKLANDGMAELVRKYPDRFPGFIASVPMNDPDGLLAEAERAIKGLGAVGVQIFTNVLGRPLTKPETMPLFDLMAKLDRPIWLHPARGADFPDYKGEPKSHYEIWWTFGWPYETSVAMAHLVFSGLFDRHPTIKIITHHLGGMIPYFEGRVGPGWDQLGTRTSDEDYTLLLKKLKKRPLDYFRLFYADTALMGAKDATFLGLKFFGPDRVLFGSDMPFDPEKGSAYIRWTIEIIDSLDIKPAERQAIYEGNARRLLKLKQLQ
;
A
#
# COMPACT_ATOMS: atom_id res chain seq x y z
N MET A 1 7.52 3.00 -21.09
CA MET A 1 7.64 1.95 -20.03
C MET A 1 6.48 2.09 -19.06
N LYS A 2 5.92 0.98 -18.57
CA LYS A 2 4.92 0.96 -17.50
C LYS A 2 5.55 0.32 -16.27
N ILE A 3 5.72 1.10 -15.20
CA ILE A 3 6.31 0.62 -13.94
C ILE A 3 5.18 0.42 -12.94
N ASP A 4 4.78 -0.83 -12.76
CA ASP A 4 3.74 -1.21 -11.79
C ASP A 4 4.33 -1.20 -10.38
N ILE A 5 3.89 -0.23 -9.56
CA ILE A 5 4.42 -0.05 -8.21
C ILE A 5 3.73 -0.89 -7.16
N PHE A 6 2.72 -1.69 -7.53
CA PHE A 6 1.96 -2.52 -6.60
C PHE A 6 1.68 -3.89 -7.23
N ALA A 7 2.70 -4.76 -7.20
CA ALA A 7 2.66 -6.10 -7.77
C ALA A 7 3.09 -7.13 -6.71
N HIS A 8 2.12 -7.90 -6.20
CA HIS A 8 2.33 -8.82 -5.08
C HIS A 8 3.02 -10.10 -5.51
N ILE A 9 4.04 -10.49 -4.74
CA ILE A 9 4.81 -11.72 -4.92
C ILE A 9 5.16 -12.33 -3.56
N PHE A 10 5.22 -13.66 -3.50
CA PHE A 10 5.77 -14.36 -2.33
C PHE A 10 7.00 -15.14 -2.79
N PRO A 11 8.22 -14.73 -2.37
CA PRO A 11 9.40 -15.56 -2.58
C PRO A 11 9.15 -16.98 -2.08
N LYS A 12 9.62 -17.99 -2.82
CA LYS A 12 9.31 -19.40 -2.53
C LYS A 12 9.63 -19.81 -1.09
N THR A 13 10.77 -19.38 -0.57
CA THR A 13 11.20 -19.65 0.81
C THR A 13 10.26 -19.01 1.84
N TYR A 14 9.80 -17.78 1.58
CA TYR A 14 8.79 -17.11 2.41
C TYR A 14 7.45 -17.85 2.36
N PHE A 15 7.00 -18.23 1.17
CA PHE A 15 5.72 -18.93 0.99
C PHE A 15 5.71 -20.27 1.73
N ASP A 16 6.78 -21.06 1.61
CA ASP A 16 6.90 -22.34 2.30
C ASP A 16 6.89 -22.17 3.84
N LYS A 17 7.58 -21.15 4.33
CA LYS A 17 7.55 -20.79 5.76
C LYS A 17 6.16 -20.38 6.20
N MET A 18 5.48 -19.51 5.43
CA MET A 18 4.11 -19.07 5.68
C MET A 18 3.16 -20.28 5.82
N ILE A 19 3.24 -21.24 4.89
CA ILE A 19 2.42 -22.45 4.95
C ILE A 19 2.73 -23.26 6.21
N SER A 20 4.00 -23.36 6.60
CA SER A 20 4.41 -24.14 7.77
C SER A 20 3.93 -23.54 9.10
N VAL A 21 3.92 -22.21 9.22
CA VAL A 21 3.49 -21.52 10.46
C VAL A 21 1.98 -21.31 10.53
N ALA A 22 1.29 -21.31 9.40
CA ALA A 22 -0.16 -21.13 9.32
C ALA A 22 -0.82 -22.14 8.34
N PRO A 23 -0.75 -23.46 8.60
CA PRO A 23 -1.23 -24.48 7.66
C PRO A 23 -2.72 -24.40 7.39
N ASN A 24 -3.51 -23.93 8.35
CA ASN A 24 -4.97 -23.78 8.27
C ASN A 24 -5.42 -22.33 8.12
N GLY A 25 -4.56 -21.46 7.63
CA GLY A 25 -4.88 -20.05 7.44
C GLY A 25 -6.11 -19.84 6.57
N LYS A 26 -6.98 -18.92 6.98
CA LYS A 26 -8.26 -18.57 6.33
C LYS A 26 -8.11 -17.27 5.53
N ASP A 27 -9.19 -16.84 4.91
CA ASP A 27 -9.31 -15.56 4.20
C ASP A 27 -8.16 -15.34 3.19
N MET A 28 -7.31 -14.33 3.37
CA MET A 28 -6.19 -14.08 2.46
C MET A 28 -5.17 -15.20 2.41
N HIS A 29 -4.95 -15.97 3.48
CA HIS A 29 -4.11 -17.18 3.42
C HIS A 29 -4.68 -18.22 2.44
N LYS A 30 -6.02 -18.38 2.41
CA LYS A 30 -6.68 -19.25 1.44
C LYS A 30 -6.54 -18.69 0.03
N ARG A 31 -6.73 -17.36 -0.14
CA ARG A 31 -6.66 -16.70 -1.44
C ARG A 31 -5.29 -16.87 -2.10
N VAL A 32 -4.22 -16.56 -1.40
CA VAL A 32 -2.84 -16.59 -1.96
C VAL A 32 -2.40 -17.99 -2.39
N ARG A 33 -2.90 -19.06 -1.74
CA ARG A 33 -2.59 -20.45 -2.13
C ARG A 33 -3.18 -20.84 -3.49
N ASN A 34 -4.18 -20.12 -3.98
CA ASN A 34 -4.90 -20.40 -5.21
C ASN A 34 -4.51 -19.47 -6.37
N VAL A 35 -3.43 -18.72 -6.22
CA VAL A 35 -2.91 -17.79 -7.23
C VAL A 35 -1.49 -18.20 -7.61
N PRO A 36 -1.30 -19.00 -8.69
CA PRO A 36 0.02 -19.53 -9.06
C PRO A 36 1.07 -18.45 -9.26
N SER A 37 0.75 -17.38 -9.96
CA SER A 37 1.67 -16.28 -10.30
C SER A 37 2.20 -15.49 -9.09
N ILE A 38 1.68 -15.74 -7.87
CA ILE A 38 2.22 -15.12 -6.66
C ILE A 38 3.56 -15.76 -6.23
N VAL A 39 3.81 -17.04 -6.62
CA VAL A 39 5.01 -17.82 -6.27
C VAL A 39 5.75 -18.30 -7.51
N ASP A 40 5.03 -18.75 -8.53
CA ASP A 40 5.59 -19.30 -9.77
C ASP A 40 6.06 -18.18 -10.68
N LEU A 41 7.38 -18.05 -10.82
CA LEU A 41 8.01 -17.05 -11.69
C LEU A 41 7.78 -17.33 -13.18
N GLY A 42 7.67 -18.60 -13.59
CA GLY A 42 7.40 -18.95 -14.98
C GLY A 42 6.02 -18.43 -15.40
N GLU A 43 5.00 -18.68 -14.59
CA GLU A 43 3.64 -18.16 -14.81
C GLU A 43 3.62 -16.62 -14.74
N ARG A 44 4.35 -16.04 -13.78
CA ARG A 44 4.43 -14.58 -13.65
C ARG A 44 5.06 -13.94 -14.89
N PHE A 45 6.16 -14.47 -15.38
CA PHE A 45 6.82 -13.93 -16.57
C PHE A 45 5.97 -14.11 -17.83
N ARG A 46 5.27 -15.24 -17.96
CA ARG A 46 4.30 -15.46 -19.05
C ARG A 46 3.22 -14.36 -19.05
N ILE A 47 2.72 -13.97 -17.87
CA ILE A 47 1.76 -12.87 -17.75
C ILE A 47 2.42 -11.54 -18.12
N MET A 48 3.60 -11.24 -17.58
CA MET A 48 4.30 -9.99 -17.87
C MET A 48 4.60 -9.81 -19.36
N ASP A 49 4.93 -10.89 -20.06
CA ASP A 49 5.21 -10.90 -21.50
C ASP A 49 3.99 -10.58 -22.38
N MET A 50 2.78 -10.59 -21.81
CA MET A 50 1.57 -10.12 -22.50
C MET A 50 1.52 -8.60 -22.67
N PHE A 51 2.36 -7.86 -21.93
CA PHE A 51 2.32 -6.40 -21.85
C PHE A 51 3.66 -5.79 -22.30
N ASN A 52 3.62 -4.97 -23.34
CA ASN A 52 4.81 -4.31 -23.85
C ASN A 52 5.37 -3.29 -22.84
N GLU A 53 6.69 -3.26 -22.70
CA GLU A 53 7.40 -2.31 -21.83
C GLU A 53 6.83 -2.26 -20.42
N TYR A 54 6.72 -3.42 -19.78
CA TYR A 54 6.12 -3.58 -18.44
C TYR A 54 7.14 -4.16 -17.44
N ALA A 55 7.27 -3.51 -16.30
CA ALA A 55 8.12 -3.94 -15.19
C ALA A 55 7.38 -3.74 -13.84
N GLN A 56 7.79 -4.48 -12.82
CA GLN A 56 7.12 -4.51 -11.52
C GLN A 56 8.05 -4.12 -10.37
N ILE A 57 7.62 -3.22 -9.52
CA ILE A 57 8.15 -3.07 -8.16
C ILE A 57 7.41 -4.08 -7.29
N ILE A 58 8.12 -5.11 -6.87
CA ILE A 58 7.51 -6.25 -6.17
C ILE A 58 7.38 -6.00 -4.66
N CYS A 59 6.29 -6.50 -4.07
CA CYS A 59 6.01 -6.44 -2.64
C CYS A 59 5.26 -7.67 -2.17
N LEU A 60 5.22 -7.91 -0.85
CA LEU A 60 4.30 -8.91 -0.30
C LEU A 60 2.85 -8.43 -0.43
N GLY A 61 1.93 -9.38 -0.60
CA GLY A 61 0.49 -9.15 -0.43
C GLY A 61 0.03 -9.38 1.00
N SER A 62 -1.26 -9.23 1.23
CA SER A 62 -1.92 -9.70 2.45
C SER A 62 -1.80 -11.23 2.58
N PRO A 63 -1.69 -11.81 3.80
CA PRO A 63 -1.88 -11.15 5.10
C PRO A 63 -0.63 -10.42 5.61
N PRO A 64 -0.80 -9.47 6.57
CA PRO A 64 0.31 -8.83 7.25
C PRO A 64 1.22 -9.84 7.97
N ILE A 65 2.51 -9.53 8.07
CA ILE A 65 3.50 -10.42 8.72
C ILE A 65 3.17 -10.64 10.21
N GLU A 66 2.61 -9.66 10.87
CA GLU A 66 2.29 -9.69 12.31
C GLU A 66 1.27 -10.78 12.68
N VAL A 67 0.45 -11.21 11.74
CA VAL A 67 -0.57 -12.24 12.01
C VAL A 67 0.03 -13.64 12.16
N PHE A 68 1.29 -13.85 11.74
CA PHE A 68 1.97 -15.14 11.87
C PHE A 68 2.50 -15.42 13.27
N GLY A 69 2.64 -14.38 14.10
CA GLY A 69 3.04 -14.52 15.49
C GLY A 69 3.79 -13.31 16.04
N PRO A 70 4.09 -13.37 17.35
CA PRO A 70 4.92 -12.35 17.98
C PRO A 70 6.38 -12.46 17.54
N PRO A 71 7.24 -11.46 17.86
CA PRO A 71 8.69 -11.60 17.73
C PRO A 71 9.20 -12.86 18.50
N PRO A 72 10.19 -13.62 17.97
CA PRO A 72 10.95 -13.31 16.75
C PRO A 72 10.28 -13.78 15.44
N ILE A 73 9.11 -14.43 15.48
CA ILE A 73 8.48 -15.05 14.29
C ILE A 73 8.22 -13.99 13.20
N SER A 74 7.56 -12.89 13.55
CA SER A 74 7.28 -11.82 12.59
C SER A 74 8.55 -11.19 12.02
N THR A 75 9.57 -11.01 12.85
CA THR A 75 10.86 -10.45 12.43
C THR A 75 11.61 -11.38 11.47
N ASP A 76 11.61 -12.67 11.73
CA ASP A 76 12.24 -13.67 10.85
C ASP A 76 11.48 -13.80 9.52
N MET A 77 10.15 -13.71 9.55
CA MET A 77 9.32 -13.69 8.34
C MET A 77 9.61 -12.46 7.48
N ALA A 78 9.78 -11.27 8.09
CA ALA A 78 10.14 -10.05 7.39
C ALA A 78 11.50 -10.17 6.70
N LYS A 79 12.53 -10.64 7.42
CA LYS A 79 13.85 -10.87 6.85
C LYS A 79 13.82 -11.85 5.69
N LEU A 80 13.15 -12.98 5.86
CA LEU A 80 13.03 -14.01 4.83
C LEU A 80 12.36 -13.49 3.54
N ALA A 81 11.30 -12.68 3.69
CA ALA A 81 10.63 -12.05 2.58
C ALA A 81 11.52 -11.05 1.84
N ASN A 82 12.18 -10.16 2.59
CA ASN A 82 13.03 -9.11 2.02
C ASN A 82 14.27 -9.67 1.34
N ASP A 83 14.92 -10.67 1.92
CA ASP A 83 16.06 -11.36 1.32
C ASP A 83 15.66 -12.03 0.00
N GLY A 84 14.51 -12.71 -0.02
CA GLY A 84 13.98 -13.34 -1.23
C GLY A 84 13.61 -12.33 -2.31
N MET A 85 12.97 -11.21 -1.99
CA MET A 85 12.65 -10.16 -2.97
C MET A 85 13.92 -9.48 -3.49
N ALA A 86 14.90 -9.21 -2.63
CA ALA A 86 16.19 -8.66 -3.05
C ALA A 86 16.95 -9.59 -4.02
N GLU A 87 16.88 -10.90 -3.79
CA GLU A 87 17.44 -11.90 -4.71
C GLU A 87 16.76 -11.85 -6.09
N LEU A 88 15.43 -11.77 -6.12
CA LEU A 88 14.65 -11.66 -7.35
C LEU A 88 15.01 -10.40 -8.16
N VAL A 89 15.11 -9.25 -7.50
CA VAL A 89 15.53 -7.98 -8.13
C VAL A 89 16.94 -8.10 -8.71
N ARG A 90 17.88 -8.69 -7.96
CA ARG A 90 19.25 -8.88 -8.46
C ARG A 90 19.31 -9.82 -9.66
N LYS A 91 18.48 -10.87 -9.68
CA LYS A 91 18.46 -11.90 -10.72
C LYS A 91 17.72 -11.46 -11.98
N TYR A 92 16.70 -10.61 -11.83
CA TYR A 92 15.82 -10.19 -12.92
C TYR A 92 15.60 -8.67 -12.92
N PRO A 93 16.66 -7.84 -13.02
CA PRO A 93 16.57 -6.39 -12.84
C PRO A 93 15.67 -5.69 -13.87
N ASP A 94 15.57 -6.23 -15.09
CA ASP A 94 14.71 -5.66 -16.14
C ASP A 94 13.21 -5.95 -15.89
N ARG A 95 12.91 -7.03 -15.18
CA ARG A 95 11.55 -7.41 -14.78
C ARG A 95 11.15 -6.75 -13.47
N PHE A 96 12.09 -6.70 -12.53
CA PHE A 96 11.89 -6.20 -11.17
C PHE A 96 12.92 -5.10 -10.87
N PRO A 97 12.68 -3.84 -11.25
CA PRO A 97 13.62 -2.75 -11.01
C PRO A 97 13.76 -2.34 -9.54
N GLY A 98 12.97 -2.94 -8.65
CA GLY A 98 13.02 -2.72 -7.22
C GLY A 98 12.03 -3.57 -6.45
N PHE A 99 12.14 -3.53 -5.13
CA PHE A 99 11.19 -4.15 -4.22
C PHE A 99 10.86 -3.24 -3.05
N ILE A 100 9.69 -3.45 -2.46
CA ILE A 100 9.19 -2.77 -1.28
C ILE A 100 9.37 -3.72 -0.11
N ALA A 101 10.10 -3.29 0.91
CA ALA A 101 10.35 -4.13 2.07
C ALA A 101 9.10 -4.27 2.95
N SER A 102 8.93 -5.47 3.51
CA SER A 102 7.99 -5.73 4.59
C SER A 102 8.69 -5.61 5.92
N VAL A 103 8.02 -5.10 6.94
CA VAL A 103 8.61 -4.83 8.26
C VAL A 103 7.70 -5.37 9.37
N PRO A 104 8.27 -5.87 10.49
CA PRO A 104 7.51 -6.47 11.58
C PRO A 104 6.93 -5.39 12.50
N MET A 105 5.74 -4.86 12.17
CA MET A 105 5.12 -3.73 12.87
C MET A 105 4.79 -4.00 14.36
N ASN A 106 4.77 -5.27 14.79
CA ASN A 106 4.56 -5.68 16.18
C ASN A 106 5.86 -5.87 16.99
N ASP A 107 7.02 -5.54 16.40
CA ASP A 107 8.34 -5.59 17.02
C ASP A 107 9.03 -4.22 16.88
N PRO A 108 8.91 -3.30 17.84
CA PRO A 108 9.42 -1.92 17.70
C PRO A 108 10.90 -1.82 17.36
N ASP A 109 11.74 -2.66 17.95
CA ASP A 109 13.18 -2.70 17.66
C ASP A 109 13.49 -3.38 16.33
N GLY A 110 12.86 -4.51 16.07
CA GLY A 110 12.96 -5.25 14.82
C GLY A 110 12.43 -4.45 13.62
N LEU A 111 11.38 -3.67 13.80
CA LEU A 111 10.80 -2.76 12.81
C LEU A 111 11.83 -1.81 12.23
N LEU A 112 12.50 -1.06 13.09
CA LEU A 112 13.48 -0.04 12.67
C LEU A 112 14.75 -0.68 12.08
N ALA A 113 15.25 -1.73 12.74
CA ALA A 113 16.43 -2.45 12.29
C ALA A 113 16.20 -3.08 10.90
N GLU A 114 15.05 -3.71 10.65
CA GLU A 114 14.74 -4.35 9.37
C GLU A 114 14.46 -3.31 8.27
N ALA A 115 13.76 -2.22 8.57
CA ALA A 115 13.56 -1.13 7.61
C ALA A 115 14.90 -0.55 7.13
N GLU A 116 15.81 -0.29 8.05
CA GLU A 116 17.14 0.25 7.74
C GLU A 116 17.98 -0.78 6.96
N ARG A 117 17.99 -2.07 7.40
CA ARG A 117 18.68 -3.17 6.70
C ARG A 117 18.21 -3.33 5.28
N ALA A 118 16.87 -3.38 5.08
CA ALA A 118 16.29 -3.57 3.76
C ALA A 118 16.61 -2.42 2.80
N ILE A 119 16.54 -1.18 3.27
CA ILE A 119 16.81 -0.01 2.43
C ILE A 119 18.29 0.16 2.15
N LYS A 120 19.15 0.13 3.19
CA LYS A 120 20.59 0.40 3.04
C LYS A 120 21.39 -0.82 2.57
N GLY A 121 21.01 -2.01 3.05
CA GLY A 121 21.74 -3.25 2.81
C GLY A 121 21.25 -4.02 1.58
N LEU A 122 19.93 -4.08 1.37
CA LEU A 122 19.33 -4.87 0.29
C LEU A 122 18.85 -4.03 -0.90
N GLY A 123 18.78 -2.70 -0.77
CA GLY A 123 18.37 -1.81 -1.85
C GLY A 123 16.86 -1.69 -2.04
N ALA A 124 16.06 -1.95 -1.00
CA ALA A 124 14.61 -1.71 -1.05
C ALA A 124 14.31 -0.24 -1.39
N VAL A 125 13.31 -0.02 -2.23
CA VAL A 125 12.92 1.34 -2.66
C VAL A 125 12.05 2.07 -1.64
N GLY A 126 11.53 1.36 -0.65
CA GLY A 126 10.75 1.87 0.46
C GLY A 126 10.23 0.72 1.31
N VAL A 127 9.25 0.98 2.18
CA VAL A 127 8.62 -0.03 3.04
C VAL A 127 7.11 -0.09 2.82
N GLN A 128 6.52 -1.27 2.96
CA GLN A 128 5.08 -1.45 3.03
C GLN A 128 4.66 -1.67 4.49
N ILE A 129 3.64 -0.97 4.90
CA ILE A 129 2.94 -1.18 6.17
C ILE A 129 1.44 -1.36 5.89
N PHE A 130 0.74 -1.96 6.83
CA PHE A 130 -0.70 -2.10 6.74
C PHE A 130 -1.42 -0.99 7.51
N THR A 131 -2.70 -0.77 7.25
CA THR A 131 -3.49 0.34 7.83
C THR A 131 -3.67 0.26 9.33
N ASN A 132 -3.41 -0.90 9.91
CA ASN A 132 -3.40 -1.11 11.36
C ASN A 132 -2.39 -2.22 11.73
N VAL A 133 -2.01 -2.30 13.00
CA VAL A 133 -1.16 -3.34 13.57
C VAL A 133 -2.01 -4.20 14.48
N LEU A 134 -2.51 -5.33 13.99
CA LEU A 134 -3.41 -6.22 14.74
C LEU A 134 -4.60 -5.45 15.35
N GLY A 135 -5.26 -4.61 14.55
CA GLY A 135 -6.40 -3.78 14.94
C GLY A 135 -6.06 -2.48 15.68
N ARG A 136 -4.77 -2.18 15.92
CA ARG A 136 -4.34 -0.95 16.58
C ARG A 136 -3.91 0.10 15.56
N PRO A 137 -4.22 1.40 15.77
CA PRO A 137 -3.88 2.45 14.82
C PRO A 137 -2.37 2.66 14.70
N LEU A 138 -1.93 3.10 13.51
CA LEU A 138 -0.54 3.39 13.16
C LEU A 138 0.08 4.55 13.94
N THR A 139 -0.73 5.35 14.62
CA THR A 139 -0.28 6.55 15.36
C THR A 139 0.09 6.27 16.83
N LYS A 140 0.29 5.01 17.17
CA LYS A 140 0.77 4.63 18.50
C LYS A 140 2.25 4.97 18.66
N PRO A 141 2.72 5.30 19.88
CA PRO A 141 4.11 5.68 20.12
C PRO A 141 5.15 4.68 19.58
N GLU A 142 4.85 3.39 19.64
CA GLU A 142 5.75 2.32 19.20
C GLU A 142 5.93 2.24 17.67
N THR A 143 5.01 2.77 16.89
CA THR A 143 5.07 2.75 15.41
C THR A 143 5.54 4.07 14.80
N MET A 144 5.40 5.19 15.51
CA MET A 144 5.78 6.51 15.02
C MET A 144 7.27 6.64 14.61
N PRO A 145 8.23 6.01 15.30
CA PRO A 145 9.64 6.07 14.91
C PRO A 145 9.94 5.57 13.49
N LEU A 146 9.10 4.69 12.92
CA LEU A 146 9.24 4.28 11.52
C LEU A 146 9.05 5.47 10.57
N PHE A 147 8.04 6.31 10.82
CA PHE A 147 7.77 7.48 9.98
C PHE A 147 8.92 8.48 10.04
N ASP A 148 9.53 8.67 11.24
CA ASP A 148 10.70 9.52 11.42
C ASP A 148 11.91 8.96 10.64
N LEU A 149 12.13 7.65 10.70
CA LEU A 149 13.21 6.97 9.96
C LEU A 149 13.00 7.11 8.45
N MET A 150 11.77 6.86 7.95
CA MET A 150 11.49 6.92 6.53
C MET A 150 11.59 8.33 5.95
N ALA A 151 11.16 9.35 6.72
CA ALA A 151 11.38 10.75 6.37
C ALA A 151 12.87 11.09 6.27
N LYS A 152 13.68 10.63 7.25
CA LYS A 152 15.15 10.81 7.26
C LYS A 152 15.83 10.10 6.08
N LEU A 153 15.40 8.90 5.73
CA LEU A 153 15.95 8.13 4.60
C LEU A 153 15.47 8.66 3.24
N ASP A 154 14.49 9.55 3.24
CA ASP A 154 13.83 10.08 2.04
C ASP A 154 13.32 8.95 1.13
N ARG A 155 12.65 7.95 1.74
CA ARG A 155 12.06 6.79 1.06
C ARG A 155 10.55 6.71 1.34
N PRO A 156 9.74 6.28 0.37
CA PRO A 156 8.30 6.20 0.54
C PRO A 156 7.86 5.03 1.42
N ILE A 157 6.67 5.21 2.00
CA ILE A 157 5.91 4.20 2.71
C ILE A 157 4.70 3.84 1.84
N TRP A 158 4.48 2.56 1.56
CA TRP A 158 3.24 2.05 0.98
C TRP A 158 2.27 1.70 2.10
N LEU A 159 1.05 2.18 1.99
CA LEU A 159 -0.03 1.95 2.96
C LEU A 159 -1.05 0.98 2.37
N HIS A 160 -0.96 -0.30 2.75
CA HIS A 160 -1.86 -1.37 2.29
C HIS A 160 -3.03 -1.56 3.28
N PRO A 161 -4.27 -1.73 2.84
CA PRO A 161 -5.37 -2.00 3.75
C PRO A 161 -5.22 -3.34 4.47
N ALA A 162 -5.69 -3.40 5.72
CA ALA A 162 -5.82 -4.62 6.50
C ALA A 162 -7.13 -4.61 7.29
N ARG A 163 -7.97 -5.59 7.01
CA ARG A 163 -9.18 -5.90 7.77
C ARG A 163 -9.52 -7.35 7.49
N GLY A 164 -9.76 -8.13 8.52
CA GLY A 164 -10.14 -9.53 8.42
C GLY A 164 -11.65 -9.74 8.56
N ALA A 165 -12.09 -10.96 8.28
CA ALA A 165 -13.47 -11.36 8.46
C ALA A 165 -13.93 -11.38 9.94
N ASP A 166 -12.99 -11.34 10.88
CA ASP A 166 -13.23 -11.22 12.31
C ASP A 166 -13.72 -9.82 12.75
N PHE A 167 -13.64 -8.82 11.86
CA PHE A 167 -14.25 -7.51 12.07
C PHE A 167 -15.71 -7.53 11.59
N PRO A 168 -16.71 -7.56 12.47
CA PRO A 168 -18.11 -7.64 12.06
C PRO A 168 -18.56 -6.40 11.29
N ASP A 169 -19.56 -6.56 10.42
CA ASP A 169 -20.17 -5.47 9.67
C ASP A 169 -21.13 -4.67 10.57
N TYR A 170 -21.77 -5.35 11.53
CA TYR A 170 -22.65 -4.78 12.54
C TYR A 170 -22.22 -5.21 13.93
N LYS A 171 -22.38 -4.32 14.92
CA LYS A 171 -21.98 -4.56 16.31
C LYS A 171 -22.58 -5.84 16.95
N GLY A 172 -23.72 -6.27 16.46
CA GLY A 172 -24.42 -7.47 16.96
C GLY A 172 -24.01 -8.78 16.28
N GLU A 173 -23.08 -8.75 15.31
CA GLU A 173 -22.63 -9.92 14.56
C GLU A 173 -21.28 -10.40 15.06
N PRO A 174 -20.98 -11.71 14.98
CA PRO A 174 -19.68 -12.25 15.41
C PRO A 174 -18.57 -12.04 14.39
N LYS A 175 -18.90 -11.74 13.14
CA LYS A 175 -17.94 -11.56 12.02
C LYS A 175 -18.57 -10.81 10.86
N SER A 176 -17.75 -10.40 9.89
CA SER A 176 -18.18 -9.89 8.59
C SER A 176 -18.75 -11.01 7.71
N HIS A 177 -19.75 -10.68 6.91
CA HIS A 177 -20.41 -11.57 5.96
C HIS A 177 -20.15 -11.12 4.50
N TYR A 178 -20.39 -12.01 3.53
CA TYR A 178 -20.32 -11.73 2.09
C TYR A 178 -19.01 -11.11 1.62
N GLU A 179 -17.93 -11.33 2.36
CA GLU A 179 -16.61 -10.73 2.11
C GLU A 179 -16.61 -9.18 2.13
N ILE A 180 -17.59 -8.56 2.82
CA ILE A 180 -17.68 -7.10 2.99
C ILE A 180 -16.40 -6.54 3.64
N TRP A 181 -15.71 -7.35 4.45
CA TRP A 181 -14.46 -6.98 5.12
C TRP A 181 -13.36 -6.47 4.16
N TRP A 182 -13.31 -6.97 2.89
CA TRP A 182 -12.37 -6.43 1.91
C TRP A 182 -13.04 -5.51 0.89
N THR A 183 -14.28 -5.80 0.47
CA THR A 183 -14.99 -5.04 -0.57
C THR A 183 -15.21 -3.57 -0.17
N PHE A 184 -15.72 -3.34 1.02
CA PHE A 184 -15.93 -2.00 1.61
C PHE A 184 -15.00 -1.73 2.78
N GLY A 185 -14.61 -2.78 3.52
CA GLY A 185 -13.78 -2.65 4.70
C GLY A 185 -12.38 -2.14 4.37
N TRP A 186 -11.73 -2.61 3.31
CA TRP A 186 -10.40 -2.15 2.93
C TRP A 186 -10.35 -0.68 2.50
N PRO A 187 -11.22 -0.17 1.61
CA PRO A 187 -11.27 1.26 1.34
C PRO A 187 -11.55 2.12 2.58
N TYR A 188 -12.39 1.63 3.50
CA TYR A 188 -12.63 2.27 4.79
C TYR A 188 -11.36 2.31 5.65
N GLU A 189 -10.66 1.19 5.84
CA GLU A 189 -9.42 1.12 6.62
C GLU A 189 -8.33 2.05 6.07
N THR A 190 -8.17 2.11 4.75
CA THR A 190 -7.25 3.07 4.11
C THR A 190 -7.61 4.50 4.49
N SER A 191 -8.89 4.85 4.39
CA SER A 191 -9.37 6.21 4.72
C SER A 191 -9.19 6.56 6.19
N VAL A 192 -9.46 5.61 7.09
CA VAL A 192 -9.25 5.78 8.54
C VAL A 192 -7.77 5.97 8.88
N ALA A 193 -6.90 5.13 8.31
CA ALA A 193 -5.46 5.26 8.55
C ALA A 193 -4.92 6.61 8.04
N MET A 194 -5.34 7.04 6.85
CA MET A 194 -4.99 8.37 6.31
C MET A 194 -5.44 9.48 7.28
N ALA A 195 -6.67 9.40 7.80
CA ALA A 195 -7.19 10.39 8.76
C ALA A 195 -6.36 10.42 10.05
N HIS A 196 -6.06 9.25 10.64
CA HIS A 196 -5.21 9.18 11.83
C HIS A 196 -3.83 9.80 11.58
N LEU A 197 -3.19 9.53 10.45
CA LEU A 197 -1.89 10.12 10.11
C LEU A 197 -1.96 11.63 9.94
N VAL A 198 -3.00 12.16 9.30
CA VAL A 198 -3.23 13.61 9.17
C VAL A 198 -3.39 14.25 10.55
N PHE A 199 -4.34 13.77 11.35
CA PHE A 199 -4.66 14.38 12.65
C PHE A 199 -3.58 14.14 13.72
N SER A 200 -2.65 13.19 13.51
CA SER A 200 -1.46 13.06 14.36
C SER A 200 -0.45 14.19 14.20
N GLY A 201 -0.61 15.06 13.20
CA GLY A 201 0.36 16.10 12.85
C GLY A 201 1.62 15.57 12.16
N LEU A 202 1.58 14.36 11.59
CA LEU A 202 2.73 13.73 10.93
C LEU A 202 3.31 14.61 9.82
N PHE A 203 2.46 15.15 8.94
CA PHE A 203 2.90 16.00 7.82
C PHE A 203 3.43 17.36 8.26
N ASP A 204 3.08 17.84 9.45
CA ASP A 204 3.63 19.07 10.02
C ASP A 204 5.02 18.83 10.61
N ARG A 205 5.27 17.64 11.18
CA ARG A 205 6.61 17.22 11.64
C ARG A 205 7.53 16.86 10.47
N HIS A 206 6.99 16.20 9.45
CA HIS A 206 7.74 15.72 8.27
C HIS A 206 7.08 16.19 6.96
N PRO A 207 7.24 17.46 6.56
CA PRO A 207 6.56 18.02 5.38
C PRO A 207 6.90 17.34 4.05
N THR A 208 8.03 16.63 4.01
CA THR A 208 8.52 15.92 2.80
C THR A 208 8.27 14.41 2.83
N ILE A 209 7.59 13.91 3.87
CA ILE A 209 7.30 12.47 3.97
C ILE A 209 6.48 12.01 2.77
N LYS A 210 6.82 10.83 2.27
CA LYS A 210 6.20 10.23 1.09
C LYS A 210 5.39 9.02 1.51
N ILE A 211 4.07 9.11 1.41
CA ILE A 211 3.16 8.00 1.72
C ILE A 211 2.31 7.74 0.48
N ILE A 212 2.39 6.52 -0.05
CA ILE A 212 1.62 6.04 -1.19
C ILE A 212 0.45 5.25 -0.63
N THR A 213 -0.75 5.73 -0.86
CA THR A 213 -1.99 5.06 -0.43
C THR A 213 -2.49 4.11 -1.50
N HIS A 214 -2.95 2.93 -1.10
CA HIS A 214 -3.48 1.92 -2.01
C HIS A 214 -4.93 2.21 -2.42
N HIS A 215 -5.36 1.62 -3.56
CA HIS A 215 -6.70 1.79 -4.11
C HIS A 215 -7.10 3.26 -4.27
N LEU A 216 -6.17 4.06 -4.82
CA LEU A 216 -6.38 5.49 -5.13
C LEU A 216 -6.95 6.30 -3.96
N GLY A 217 -6.48 6.00 -2.72
CA GLY A 217 -6.88 6.72 -1.50
C GLY A 217 -8.18 6.24 -0.87
N GLY A 218 -8.63 5.04 -1.22
CA GLY A 218 -9.81 4.43 -0.63
C GLY A 218 -11.08 5.27 -0.86
N MET A 219 -11.71 5.70 0.22
CA MET A 219 -12.97 6.49 0.14
C MET A 219 -12.72 8.00 0.04
N ILE A 220 -11.48 8.48 0.27
CA ILE A 220 -11.20 9.92 0.44
C ILE A 220 -11.61 10.76 -0.77
N PRO A 221 -11.27 10.43 -2.03
CA PRO A 221 -11.66 11.24 -3.18
C PRO A 221 -13.18 11.34 -3.35
N TYR A 222 -13.89 10.23 -3.19
CA TYR A 222 -15.35 10.22 -3.32
C TYR A 222 -16.05 11.04 -2.22
N PHE A 223 -15.49 11.04 -1.00
CA PHE A 223 -16.04 11.77 0.14
C PHE A 223 -15.38 13.15 0.36
N GLU A 224 -14.80 13.77 -0.67
CA GLU A 224 -14.13 15.07 -0.58
C GLU A 224 -14.98 16.12 0.15
N GLY A 225 -16.30 16.19 -0.11
CA GLY A 225 -17.21 17.09 0.57
C GLY A 225 -17.39 16.82 2.07
N ARG A 226 -17.14 15.59 2.53
CA ARG A 226 -17.15 15.23 3.97
C ARG A 226 -15.77 15.47 4.60
N VAL A 227 -14.72 15.09 3.88
CA VAL A 227 -13.32 15.25 4.29
C VAL A 227 -12.92 16.73 4.38
N GLY A 228 -13.41 17.56 3.47
CA GLY A 228 -13.19 19.02 3.46
C GLY A 228 -14.12 19.74 4.43
N PRO A 229 -15.26 20.25 3.97
CA PRO A 229 -16.18 21.06 4.81
C PRO A 229 -16.63 20.36 6.10
N GLY A 230 -16.71 19.00 6.09
CA GLY A 230 -17.09 18.24 7.27
C GLY A 230 -16.06 18.33 8.38
N TRP A 231 -14.79 18.18 8.07
CA TRP A 231 -13.71 18.28 9.07
C TRP A 231 -13.25 19.70 9.36
N ASP A 232 -13.61 20.70 8.56
CA ASP A 232 -13.49 22.11 8.96
C ASP A 232 -14.29 22.42 10.22
N GLN A 233 -15.30 21.60 10.54
CA GLN A 233 -16.15 21.67 11.72
C GLN A 233 -15.87 20.53 12.70
N LEU A 234 -14.64 20.00 12.75
CA LEU A 234 -14.26 18.93 13.67
C LEU A 234 -14.56 19.34 15.12
N GLY A 235 -15.19 18.45 15.87
CA GLY A 235 -15.60 18.66 17.26
C GLY A 235 -17.06 19.12 17.45
N THR A 236 -17.72 19.65 16.39
CA THR A 236 -19.13 20.11 16.53
C THR A 236 -20.14 18.98 16.73
N ARG A 237 -19.75 17.72 16.52
CA ARG A 237 -20.59 16.51 16.62
C ARG A 237 -20.16 15.56 17.73
N THR A 238 -19.09 15.90 18.45
CA THR A 238 -18.52 15.08 19.53
C THR A 238 -18.69 15.83 20.84
N SER A 239 -19.29 15.19 21.83
CA SER A 239 -19.62 15.81 23.12
C SER A 239 -18.65 15.50 24.26
N ASP A 240 -17.84 14.46 24.12
CA ASP A 240 -16.92 13.93 25.12
C ASP A 240 -15.44 14.26 24.85
N GLU A 241 -15.12 14.81 23.67
CA GLU A 241 -13.78 15.24 23.30
C GLU A 241 -13.79 16.64 22.67
N ASP A 242 -12.84 17.50 23.07
CA ASP A 242 -12.63 18.83 22.45
C ASP A 242 -11.57 18.76 21.35
N TYR A 243 -12.00 18.66 20.12
CA TYR A 243 -11.14 18.68 18.95
C TYR A 243 -10.79 20.09 18.42
N THR A 244 -11.31 21.16 19.02
CA THR A 244 -11.06 22.54 18.55
C THR A 244 -9.58 22.91 18.64
N LEU A 245 -8.88 22.43 19.68
CA LEU A 245 -7.44 22.63 19.82
C LEU A 245 -6.63 21.84 18.80
N LEU A 246 -7.16 20.69 18.34
CA LEU A 246 -6.49 19.87 17.33
C LEU A 246 -6.44 20.60 15.98
N LEU A 247 -7.55 21.15 15.52
CA LEU A 247 -7.57 21.95 14.28
C LEU A 247 -6.64 23.17 14.35
N LYS A 248 -6.57 23.84 15.51
CA LYS A 248 -5.67 25.00 15.72
C LYS A 248 -4.18 24.63 15.68
N LYS A 249 -3.82 23.38 16.00
CA LYS A 249 -2.45 22.89 15.95
C LYS A 249 -1.98 22.53 14.54
N LEU A 250 -2.89 22.19 13.64
CA LEU A 250 -2.58 21.87 12.27
C LEU A 250 -2.21 23.14 11.49
N LYS A 251 -1.13 23.09 10.70
CA LYS A 251 -0.66 24.22 9.88
C LYS A 251 -1.49 24.42 8.62
N LYS A 252 -2.26 23.42 8.21
CA LYS A 252 -3.10 23.44 7.01
C LYS A 252 -4.51 22.97 7.36
N ARG A 253 -5.45 23.26 6.48
CA ARG A 253 -6.79 22.67 6.50
C ARG A 253 -6.71 21.13 6.34
N PRO A 254 -7.51 20.32 7.04
CA PRO A 254 -7.44 18.86 6.93
C PRO A 254 -7.42 18.33 5.50
N LEU A 255 -8.30 18.83 4.62
CA LEU A 255 -8.36 18.41 3.21
C LEU A 255 -7.02 18.57 2.48
N ASP A 256 -6.27 19.62 2.77
CA ASP A 256 -5.00 19.91 2.09
C ASP A 256 -3.92 18.87 2.43
N TYR A 257 -3.98 18.27 3.62
CA TYR A 257 -3.08 17.16 3.99
C TYR A 257 -3.38 15.89 3.22
N PHE A 258 -4.66 15.57 2.98
CA PHE A 258 -5.03 14.38 2.19
C PHE A 258 -4.49 14.46 0.76
N ARG A 259 -4.37 15.64 0.20
CA ARG A 259 -3.77 15.87 -1.11
C ARG A 259 -2.24 15.76 -1.13
N LEU A 260 -1.59 15.65 0.03
CA LEU A 260 -0.14 15.41 0.12
C LEU A 260 0.24 13.95 -0.08
N PHE A 261 -0.69 13.01 0.10
CA PHE A 261 -0.43 11.61 -0.20
C PHE A 261 -0.17 11.41 -1.69
N TYR A 262 0.60 10.39 -2.00
CA TYR A 262 0.64 9.77 -3.32
C TYR A 262 -0.38 8.65 -3.36
N ALA A 263 -0.79 8.23 -4.55
CA ALA A 263 -1.77 7.16 -4.70
C ALA A 263 -1.45 6.28 -5.91
N ASP A 264 -1.83 5.01 -5.87
CA ASP A 264 -1.76 4.12 -7.02
C ASP A 264 -3.05 4.13 -7.85
N THR A 265 -3.07 3.42 -8.97
CA THR A 265 -4.22 3.29 -9.87
C THR A 265 -5.00 1.98 -9.69
N ALA A 266 -4.77 1.23 -8.61
CA ALA A 266 -5.32 -0.10 -8.39
C ALA A 266 -6.83 -0.07 -8.04
N LEU A 267 -7.67 0.24 -9.01
CA LEU A 267 -9.14 0.29 -8.87
C LEU A 267 -9.89 -0.77 -9.68
N MET A 268 -9.19 -1.87 -10.06
CA MET A 268 -9.83 -3.08 -10.58
C MET A 268 -10.78 -2.84 -11.77
N GLY A 269 -10.45 -1.88 -12.65
CA GLY A 269 -11.26 -1.59 -13.83
C GLY A 269 -12.30 -0.45 -13.67
N ALA A 270 -12.31 0.28 -12.55
CA ALA A 270 -13.28 1.35 -12.31
C ALA A 270 -12.83 2.70 -12.93
N LYS A 271 -13.22 2.97 -14.19
CA LYS A 271 -12.79 4.16 -14.95
C LYS A 271 -13.15 5.48 -14.27
N ASP A 272 -14.41 5.67 -13.91
CA ASP A 272 -14.87 6.95 -13.35
C ASP A 272 -14.25 7.22 -11.98
N ALA A 273 -14.05 6.18 -11.18
CA ALA A 273 -13.34 6.29 -9.90
C ALA A 273 -11.85 6.64 -10.10
N THR A 274 -11.20 6.09 -11.14
CA THR A 274 -9.82 6.45 -11.49
C THR A 274 -9.73 7.92 -11.89
N PHE A 275 -10.66 8.41 -12.70
CA PHE A 275 -10.71 9.82 -13.07
C PHE A 275 -10.94 10.74 -11.86
N LEU A 276 -11.87 10.38 -10.98
CA LEU A 276 -12.13 11.11 -9.74
C LEU A 276 -10.87 11.22 -8.86
N GLY A 277 -10.19 10.08 -8.62
CA GLY A 277 -8.98 10.07 -7.82
C GLY A 277 -7.84 10.87 -8.44
N LEU A 278 -7.68 10.78 -9.78
CA LEU A 278 -6.70 11.58 -10.50
C LEU A 278 -6.98 13.09 -10.36
N LYS A 279 -8.25 13.51 -10.39
CA LYS A 279 -8.63 14.91 -10.12
C LYS A 279 -8.33 15.34 -8.69
N PHE A 280 -8.49 14.44 -7.72
CA PHE A 280 -8.26 14.73 -6.31
C PHE A 280 -6.76 14.88 -5.98
N PHE A 281 -5.92 13.92 -6.40
CA PHE A 281 -4.49 13.90 -6.07
C PHE A 281 -3.63 14.71 -7.05
N GLY A 282 -4.07 14.84 -8.29
CA GLY A 282 -3.28 15.40 -9.40
C GLY A 282 -2.35 14.38 -10.05
N PRO A 283 -2.02 14.57 -11.35
CA PRO A 283 -1.25 13.60 -12.14
C PRO A 283 0.17 13.37 -11.62
N ASP A 284 0.77 14.33 -10.91
CA ASP A 284 2.14 14.22 -10.37
C ASP A 284 2.23 13.36 -9.10
N ARG A 285 1.09 12.97 -8.52
CA ARG A 285 1.00 12.18 -7.30
C ARG A 285 0.35 10.83 -7.49
N VAL A 286 -0.12 10.52 -8.69
CA VAL A 286 -0.70 9.22 -9.03
C VAL A 286 0.33 8.38 -9.77
N LEU A 287 0.49 7.11 -9.38
CA LEU A 287 1.44 6.16 -9.92
C LEU A 287 0.71 4.93 -10.47
N PHE A 288 1.21 4.37 -11.55
CA PHE A 288 0.66 3.13 -12.08
C PHE A 288 0.87 1.98 -11.10
N GLY A 289 -0.22 1.35 -10.68
CA GLY A 289 -0.26 0.18 -9.82
C GLY A 289 -1.48 -0.66 -10.15
N SER A 290 -1.33 -1.99 -10.29
CA SER A 290 -2.38 -2.87 -10.75
C SER A 290 -3.04 -3.72 -9.65
N ASP A 291 -2.34 -3.96 -8.54
CA ASP A 291 -2.74 -4.93 -7.51
C ASP A 291 -2.71 -6.40 -8.01
N MET A 292 -1.91 -6.68 -9.07
CA MET A 292 -1.77 -8.07 -9.52
C MET A 292 -1.14 -8.93 -8.40
N PRO A 293 -1.50 -10.23 -8.25
CA PRO A 293 -2.23 -11.09 -9.18
C PRO A 293 -3.63 -11.51 -8.69
N PHE A 294 -4.33 -10.69 -7.94
CA PHE A 294 -5.57 -11.09 -7.27
C PHE A 294 -6.84 -11.06 -8.14
N ASP A 295 -6.70 -10.79 -9.44
CA ASP A 295 -7.79 -10.74 -10.40
C ASP A 295 -8.37 -12.11 -10.78
N PRO A 296 -9.54 -12.16 -11.48
CA PRO A 296 -10.18 -13.39 -11.92
C PRO A 296 -9.34 -14.26 -12.87
N GLU A 297 -8.43 -13.65 -13.63
CA GLU A 297 -7.52 -14.32 -14.57
C GLU A 297 -6.18 -14.69 -13.92
N LYS A 298 -6.05 -14.48 -12.60
CA LYS A 298 -4.88 -14.83 -11.77
C LYS A 298 -3.60 -14.08 -12.15
N GLY A 299 -3.75 -12.84 -12.60
CA GLY A 299 -2.62 -11.92 -12.78
C GLY A 299 -2.71 -10.98 -13.99
N SER A 300 -3.45 -11.31 -15.05
CA SER A 300 -3.47 -10.51 -16.28
C SER A 300 -4.56 -9.43 -16.31
N ALA A 301 -5.71 -9.68 -15.70
CA ALA A 301 -6.87 -8.81 -15.86
C ALA A 301 -6.67 -7.42 -15.23
N TYR A 302 -6.17 -7.33 -14.02
CA TYR A 302 -5.98 -6.03 -13.36
C TYR A 302 -4.93 -5.17 -14.06
N ILE A 303 -3.85 -5.77 -14.57
CA ILE A 303 -2.87 -5.06 -15.39
C ILE A 303 -3.54 -4.50 -16.64
N ARG A 304 -4.23 -5.34 -17.40
CA ARG A 304 -4.90 -4.97 -18.66
C ARG A 304 -5.94 -3.88 -18.44
N TRP A 305 -6.85 -4.07 -17.49
CA TRP A 305 -7.91 -3.08 -17.22
C TRP A 305 -7.35 -1.74 -16.75
N THR A 306 -6.30 -1.75 -15.92
CA THR A 306 -5.66 -0.50 -15.47
C THR A 306 -5.01 0.24 -16.64
N ILE A 307 -4.33 -0.48 -17.54
CA ILE A 307 -3.75 0.10 -18.76
C ILE A 307 -4.85 0.69 -19.66
N GLU A 308 -5.90 -0.10 -19.98
CA GLU A 308 -7.03 0.32 -20.81
C GLU A 308 -7.70 1.59 -20.27
N ILE A 309 -7.86 1.68 -18.95
CA ILE A 309 -8.44 2.86 -18.31
C ILE A 309 -7.53 4.06 -18.47
N ILE A 310 -6.26 3.97 -18.07
CA ILE A 310 -5.32 5.09 -18.15
C ILE A 310 -5.18 5.57 -19.60
N ASP A 311 -5.17 4.68 -20.57
CA ASP A 311 -5.10 5.03 -22.00
C ASP A 311 -6.38 5.71 -22.50
N SER A 312 -7.53 5.38 -21.89
CA SER A 312 -8.83 5.98 -22.25
C SER A 312 -9.13 7.32 -21.57
N LEU A 313 -8.32 7.74 -20.59
CA LEU A 313 -8.52 9.01 -19.90
C LEU A 313 -8.18 10.19 -20.83
N ASP A 314 -9.01 11.23 -20.76
CA ASP A 314 -8.74 12.52 -21.43
C ASP A 314 -7.75 13.34 -20.57
N ILE A 315 -6.48 12.98 -20.67
CA ILE A 315 -5.33 13.62 -20.00
C ILE A 315 -4.22 13.87 -21.00
N LYS A 316 -3.34 14.81 -20.68
CA LYS A 316 -2.20 15.12 -21.56
C LYS A 316 -1.24 13.92 -21.68
N PRO A 317 -0.59 13.71 -22.84
CA PRO A 317 0.41 12.65 -23.00
C PRO A 317 1.50 12.66 -21.91
N ALA A 318 1.97 13.85 -21.51
CA ALA A 318 2.96 14.00 -20.45
C ALA A 318 2.43 13.55 -19.07
N GLU A 319 1.17 13.78 -18.76
CA GLU A 319 0.53 13.33 -17.53
C GLU A 319 0.39 11.79 -17.51
N ARG A 320 -0.01 11.20 -18.66
CA ARG A 320 -0.07 9.75 -18.81
C ARG A 320 1.30 9.11 -18.64
N GLN A 321 2.34 9.69 -19.24
CA GLN A 321 3.73 9.22 -19.07
C GLN A 321 4.21 9.37 -17.62
N ALA A 322 3.83 10.47 -16.93
CA ALA A 322 4.13 10.65 -15.52
C ALA A 322 3.50 9.55 -14.66
N ILE A 323 2.24 9.21 -14.89
CA ILE A 323 1.53 8.12 -14.18
C ILE A 323 2.19 6.77 -14.45
N TYR A 324 2.50 6.44 -15.71
CA TYR A 324 3.07 5.15 -16.08
C TYR A 324 4.48 4.91 -15.53
N GLU A 325 5.35 5.92 -15.53
CA GLU A 325 6.73 5.72 -15.07
C GLU A 325 7.38 6.95 -14.43
N GLY A 326 7.07 8.17 -14.88
CA GLY A 326 7.82 9.36 -14.46
C GLY A 326 7.75 9.58 -12.94
N ASN A 327 6.56 9.43 -12.36
CA ASN A 327 6.36 9.57 -10.92
C ASN A 327 7.08 8.47 -10.14
N ALA A 328 7.01 7.21 -10.61
CA ALA A 328 7.72 6.10 -9.98
C ALA A 328 9.24 6.31 -10.02
N ARG A 329 9.82 6.67 -11.17
CA ARG A 329 11.26 6.94 -11.29
C ARG A 329 11.72 8.04 -10.33
N ARG A 330 10.98 9.14 -10.28
CA ARG A 330 11.29 10.29 -9.40
C ARG A 330 11.16 9.91 -7.92
N LEU A 331 10.04 9.30 -7.54
CA LEU A 331 9.72 9.03 -6.14
C LEU A 331 10.60 7.93 -5.54
N LEU A 332 10.84 6.87 -6.30
CA LEU A 332 11.57 5.68 -5.88
C LEU A 332 13.08 5.81 -6.13
N LYS A 333 13.51 6.86 -6.85
CA LYS A 333 14.92 7.08 -7.25
C LYS A 333 15.46 5.88 -8.04
N LEU A 334 14.66 5.37 -8.98
CA LEU A 334 15.05 4.24 -9.82
C LEU A 334 16.16 4.65 -10.79
N LYS A 335 17.16 3.77 -10.95
CA LYS A 335 18.14 3.89 -12.03
C LYS A 335 17.44 3.71 -13.38
N GLN A 336 17.99 4.30 -14.43
CA GLN A 336 17.49 4.02 -15.78
C GLN A 336 17.61 2.52 -16.05
N LEU A 337 16.51 1.90 -16.45
CA LEU A 337 16.53 0.55 -17.01
C LEU A 337 17.23 0.67 -18.38
N GLN A 338 18.22 -0.16 -18.61
CA GLN A 338 18.97 -0.19 -19.86
C GLN A 338 18.15 -0.80 -20.99
#